data_a0552144df1efeb33a500c4ecd76c67a
#
_entry.id   a0552144df1efeb33a500c4ecd76c67a
#
_cell.length_a   1.000
_cell.length_b   1.000
_cell.length_c   1.000
_cell.angle_alpha   90.00
_cell.angle_beta   90.00
_cell.angle_gamma   90.00
#
_symmetry.space_group_name_H-M   'P 1'
#
loop_
_entity.id
_entity.type
_entity.pdbx_description
1 polymer ?
#
loop_
_entity_poly.entity_id
_entity_poly.type
_entity_poly.pdbx_seq_one_letter_code
_entity_poly.pdbx_strand_id
1 'polypeptide(L)'
;MSTKQKQWTRVEARKVSSSRSGLLALMFLAVGMLSGCGGGSTNSPGTPAPSPVSVSVSPPATSVDQGDTFQFSASVTGNGDQAVTWSVQEGAAAGSITPAGLYKAPAAAMDVHVVVTSVADPSKSSSALVTVRAVSVSLPATAGARFGGQQQFIAVVEGTVVKDVNWSIEEGSAGGTITDAGVYSAPMSGGPFHVTARSVADPSKAATAAVVLTDHGFRMLNSSTLEPRYAHTATLLPNGKVLIAGGISINVDGSSGNLVASAELFDPATETFTATGPMSSARAGHIATLLNNGTVLVTGGRNATAEVYDPATGGFTPVGNMVAERGAHTASLLGDGRVLIAGGQHAGPDAFAIYPVATAEIYDPTTQTFTRVGDMPNKAASHTASVLLEGRVLVAGGYSGSCPGTQDGAAIFDPASKSFSAGASLPGARAEHTATTLNDGRVLIAGGAFEDDCNLDGFIYDTAVVFDPATSSYSPEKKMSEPRYQHSATLLLDGKVLVVGSTADLFDPATSSFAITGGPNVNRADRRATRLADGRVLFTGSTAVAEIYE
;
A
#
# COMPACT_ATOMS: atom_id res chain seq x y z
N MET A 1 2.92 -18.25 -39.45
CA MET A 1 3.11 -19.55 -38.81
C MET A 1 4.40 -19.48 -37.98
N SER A 2 4.31 -19.49 -36.76
CA SER A 2 5.27 -19.81 -35.67
C SER A 2 4.98 -18.97 -34.47
N THR A 3 4.23 -19.55 -33.55
CA THR A 3 3.92 -19.07 -32.21
C THR A 3 5.20 -19.11 -31.38
N LYS A 4 5.82 -17.96 -31.11
CA LYS A 4 6.81 -17.81 -30.05
C LYS A 4 6.07 -17.53 -28.75
N GLN A 5 5.90 -18.58 -27.94
CA GLN A 5 5.57 -18.50 -26.53
C GLN A 5 6.67 -17.69 -25.82
N LYS A 6 6.34 -16.48 -25.37
CA LYS A 6 7.18 -15.75 -24.42
C LYS A 6 7.04 -16.42 -23.05
N GLN A 7 8.10 -17.12 -22.63
CA GLN A 7 8.28 -17.52 -21.25
C GLN A 7 8.44 -16.27 -20.38
N TRP A 8 7.42 -15.96 -19.60
CA TRP A 8 7.50 -14.95 -18.54
C TRP A 8 8.18 -15.59 -17.34
N THR A 9 9.33 -15.07 -16.96
CA THR A 9 9.96 -15.42 -15.70
C THR A 9 9.05 -14.92 -14.57
N ARG A 10 8.52 -15.86 -13.83
CA ARG A 10 7.72 -15.66 -12.62
C ARG A 10 8.59 -14.94 -11.57
N VAL A 11 8.37 -13.65 -11.36
CA VAL A 11 8.80 -12.98 -10.14
C VAL A 11 7.78 -13.39 -9.08
N GLU A 12 8.23 -14.06 -8.04
CA GLU A 12 7.39 -14.50 -6.93
C GLU A 12 6.60 -13.31 -6.36
N ALA A 13 5.28 -13.42 -6.45
CA ALA A 13 4.37 -12.47 -5.84
C ALA A 13 4.55 -12.54 -4.32
N ARG A 14 5.18 -11.53 -3.72
CA ARG A 14 5.17 -11.36 -2.26
C ARG A 14 3.73 -11.10 -1.85
N LYS A 15 3.14 -12.06 -1.17
CA LYS A 15 1.90 -11.84 -0.41
C LYS A 15 2.16 -10.73 0.60
N VAL A 16 1.62 -9.55 0.35
CA VAL A 16 1.45 -8.55 1.40
C VAL A 16 0.29 -9.04 2.26
N SER A 17 0.62 -9.83 3.29
CA SER A 17 -0.29 -10.21 4.34
C SER A 17 -0.56 -8.97 5.17
N SER A 18 -1.67 -8.29 4.90
CA SER A 18 -2.25 -7.40 5.90
C SER A 18 -2.74 -8.28 7.06
N SER A 19 -2.05 -8.19 8.20
CA SER A 19 -2.47 -8.81 9.45
C SER A 19 -3.84 -8.28 9.86
N ARG A 20 -4.90 -9.04 9.56
CA ARG A 20 -6.22 -8.85 10.15
C ARG A 20 -6.40 -9.90 11.24
N SER A 21 -6.08 -9.52 12.46
CA SER A 21 -6.58 -10.20 13.66
C SER A 21 -8.04 -9.77 13.87
N GLY A 22 -8.96 -10.72 13.77
CA GLY A 22 -10.37 -10.47 14.05
C GLY A 22 -11.10 -11.79 14.19
N LEU A 23 -11.26 -12.24 15.43
CA LEU A 23 -12.15 -13.31 15.86
C LEU A 23 -13.57 -13.09 15.31
N LEU A 24 -14.18 -14.13 14.74
CA LEU A 24 -15.57 -14.50 15.11
C LEU A 24 -15.86 -15.96 14.66
N ALA A 25 -15.98 -16.85 15.63
CA ALA A 25 -16.61 -18.14 15.46
C ALA A 25 -18.12 -17.93 15.44
N LEU A 26 -18.81 -18.33 14.38
CA LEU A 26 -20.27 -18.49 14.38
C LEU A 26 -20.61 -19.95 14.14
N MET A 27 -21.16 -20.57 15.18
CA MET A 27 -21.87 -21.83 15.16
C MET A 27 -23.07 -21.74 14.22
N PHE A 28 -23.16 -22.63 13.25
CA PHE A 28 -24.45 -22.98 12.65
C PHE A 28 -24.93 -24.31 13.19
N LEU A 29 -25.98 -24.25 14.00
CA LEU A 29 -26.80 -25.37 14.43
C LEU A 29 -27.89 -25.57 13.37
N ALA A 30 -27.83 -26.64 12.60
CA ALA A 30 -28.92 -27.04 11.72
C ALA A 30 -29.76 -28.11 12.43
N VAL A 31 -30.95 -27.70 12.86
CA VAL A 31 -32.02 -28.62 13.32
C VAL A 31 -32.85 -29.01 12.10
N GLY A 32 -32.75 -30.27 11.71
CA GLY A 32 -33.66 -30.87 10.73
C GLY A 32 -34.62 -31.83 11.41
N MET A 33 -35.90 -31.42 11.56
CA MET A 33 -36.99 -32.34 11.91
C MET A 33 -37.49 -33.03 10.65
N LEU A 34 -37.53 -34.34 10.66
CA LEU A 34 -38.38 -35.15 9.78
C LEU A 34 -39.14 -36.17 10.60
N SER A 35 -40.43 -35.96 10.66
CA SER A 35 -41.42 -36.93 11.17
C SER A 35 -41.71 -37.98 10.09
N GLY A 36 -41.70 -39.23 10.46
CA GLY A 36 -42.20 -40.35 9.64
C GLY A 36 -42.53 -41.53 10.50
N CYS A 37 -43.80 -41.80 10.73
CA CYS A 37 -44.37 -42.97 11.39
C CYS A 37 -44.30 -44.21 10.51
N GLY A 38 -44.04 -45.39 11.11
CA GLY A 38 -44.48 -46.67 10.55
C GLY A 38 -43.76 -47.90 11.00
N GLY A 39 -44.38 -48.72 11.86
CA GLY A 39 -44.32 -50.16 11.82
C GLY A 39 -43.26 -50.90 12.65
N GLY A 40 -43.68 -51.55 13.74
CA GLY A 40 -42.86 -52.27 14.66
C GLY A 40 -42.24 -53.55 14.14
N SER A 41 -41.10 -53.87 14.72
CA SER A 41 -40.62 -55.22 14.96
C SER A 41 -39.64 -55.18 16.13
N THR A 42 -39.98 -55.95 17.17
CA THR A 42 -39.17 -56.12 18.39
C THR A 42 -37.91 -56.96 18.11
N ASN A 43 -36.78 -56.27 17.94
CA ASN A 43 -35.48 -56.91 18.16
C ASN A 43 -34.73 -56.10 19.23
N SER A 44 -34.26 -56.74 20.28
CA SER A 44 -33.43 -56.16 21.32
C SER A 44 -32.27 -55.35 20.68
N PRO A 45 -32.03 -54.12 21.12
CA PRO A 45 -30.87 -53.39 20.63
C PRO A 45 -29.62 -54.05 21.16
N GLY A 46 -28.88 -54.74 20.28
CA GLY A 46 -27.48 -55.05 20.53
C GLY A 46 -26.73 -53.75 20.79
N THR A 47 -25.97 -53.69 21.86
CA THR A 47 -25.09 -52.55 22.15
C THR A 47 -24.33 -52.21 20.88
N PRO A 48 -24.39 -50.97 20.36
CA PRO A 48 -23.60 -50.59 19.20
C PRO A 48 -22.11 -50.87 19.49
N ALA A 49 -21.42 -51.51 18.56
CA ALA A 49 -20.00 -51.73 18.70
C ALA A 49 -19.34 -50.37 18.92
N PRO A 50 -18.40 -50.24 19.86
CA PRO A 50 -17.73 -48.96 20.11
C PRO A 50 -17.13 -48.46 18.80
N SER A 51 -17.42 -47.23 18.48
CA SER A 51 -16.82 -46.57 17.29
C SER A 51 -15.30 -46.62 17.40
N PRO A 52 -14.57 -46.95 16.34
CA PRO A 52 -13.10 -47.02 16.41
C PRO A 52 -12.51 -45.69 16.81
N VAL A 53 -11.52 -45.70 17.71
CA VAL A 53 -10.80 -44.47 18.11
C VAL A 53 -10.08 -43.91 16.90
N SER A 54 -10.23 -42.62 16.66
CA SER A 54 -9.41 -41.89 15.70
C SER A 54 -8.89 -40.59 16.30
N VAL A 55 -7.70 -40.17 15.83
CA VAL A 55 -7.01 -38.94 16.27
C VAL A 55 -6.78 -38.07 15.05
N SER A 56 -7.00 -36.76 15.21
CA SER A 56 -6.63 -35.78 14.20
C SER A 56 -5.87 -34.62 14.82
N VAL A 57 -4.94 -34.04 14.05
CA VAL A 57 -4.18 -32.82 14.38
C VAL A 57 -4.64 -31.67 13.48
N SER A 58 -4.73 -30.49 14.02
CA SER A 58 -5.10 -29.29 13.26
C SER A 58 -4.15 -28.13 13.59
N PRO A 59 -3.65 -27.43 12.55
CA PRO A 59 -3.75 -27.76 11.12
C PRO A 59 -2.89 -28.98 10.74
N PRO A 60 -3.17 -29.67 9.60
CA PRO A 60 -2.38 -30.80 9.15
C PRO A 60 -1.02 -30.41 8.56
N ALA A 61 -0.84 -29.14 8.21
CA ALA A 61 0.43 -28.57 7.76
C ALA A 61 0.48 -27.07 8.10
N THR A 62 1.69 -26.56 8.37
CA THR A 62 1.95 -25.14 8.63
C THR A 62 3.40 -24.78 8.32
N SER A 63 3.71 -23.47 8.21
CA SER A 63 5.09 -22.96 8.12
C SER A 63 5.36 -22.07 9.32
N VAL A 64 6.55 -22.22 9.92
CA VAL A 64 6.96 -21.49 11.13
C VAL A 64 8.37 -20.92 10.92
N ASP A 65 8.64 -19.73 11.44
CA ASP A 65 9.98 -19.14 11.43
C ASP A 65 10.90 -19.86 12.45
N GLN A 66 12.20 -19.83 12.20
CA GLN A 66 13.21 -20.34 13.13
C GLN A 66 13.09 -19.64 14.49
N GLY A 67 12.98 -20.44 15.55
CA GLY A 67 12.85 -19.96 16.93
C GLY A 67 11.45 -19.50 17.34
N ASP A 68 10.49 -19.46 16.43
CA ASP A 68 9.10 -19.10 16.70
C ASP A 68 8.28 -20.26 17.28
N THR A 69 7.08 -19.98 17.74
CA THR A 69 6.15 -20.95 18.33
C THR A 69 4.86 -21.06 17.54
N PHE A 70 4.27 -22.26 17.53
CA PHE A 70 2.97 -22.50 16.90
C PHE A 70 2.11 -23.42 17.76
N GLN A 71 0.83 -23.06 17.94
CA GLN A 71 -0.11 -23.85 18.72
C GLN A 71 -0.87 -24.85 17.84
N PHE A 72 -0.71 -26.14 18.10
CA PHE A 72 -1.51 -27.22 17.52
C PHE A 72 -2.69 -27.57 18.42
N SER A 73 -3.76 -28.05 17.81
CA SER A 73 -4.89 -28.67 18.49
C SER A 73 -5.07 -30.14 18.03
N ALA A 74 -5.59 -30.95 18.92
CA ALA A 74 -5.91 -32.36 18.63
C ALA A 74 -7.39 -32.62 18.93
N SER A 75 -7.97 -33.61 18.21
CA SER A 75 -9.29 -34.14 18.47
C SER A 75 -9.25 -35.65 18.47
N VAL A 76 -9.87 -36.26 19.47
CA VAL A 76 -10.03 -37.73 19.59
C VAL A 76 -11.51 -38.03 19.45
N THR A 77 -11.86 -39.00 18.59
CA THR A 77 -13.24 -39.46 18.41
C THR A 77 -13.33 -40.97 18.67
N GLY A 78 -14.52 -41.50 18.95
CA GLY A 78 -14.74 -42.95 19.20
C GLY A 78 -14.43 -43.37 20.63
N ASN A 79 -13.98 -42.47 21.52
CA ASN A 79 -13.75 -42.72 22.95
C ASN A 79 -14.12 -41.47 23.76
N GLY A 80 -14.54 -41.67 25.03
CA GLY A 80 -14.82 -40.56 25.97
C GLY A 80 -13.55 -39.90 26.52
N ASP A 81 -12.39 -40.54 26.46
CA ASP A 81 -11.12 -39.97 26.87
C ASP A 81 -10.48 -39.21 25.69
N GLN A 82 -10.35 -37.90 25.88
CA GLN A 82 -9.78 -36.96 24.90
C GLN A 82 -8.29 -36.70 25.12
N ALA A 83 -7.64 -37.39 26.10
CA ALA A 83 -6.25 -37.14 26.42
C ALA A 83 -5.31 -37.59 25.29
N VAL A 84 -4.33 -36.73 25.00
CA VAL A 84 -3.31 -37.00 23.98
C VAL A 84 -1.91 -36.74 24.51
N THR A 85 -0.94 -37.36 23.88
CA THR A 85 0.48 -37.07 24.02
C THR A 85 1.02 -36.44 22.73
N TRP A 86 1.93 -35.51 22.87
CA TRP A 86 2.58 -34.82 21.75
C TRP A 86 4.06 -35.22 21.69
N SER A 87 4.57 -35.35 20.47
CA SER A 87 5.99 -35.58 20.22
C SER A 87 6.45 -34.95 18.91
N VAL A 88 7.76 -34.75 18.75
CA VAL A 88 8.41 -34.36 17.51
C VAL A 88 9.12 -35.63 16.97
N GLN A 89 8.78 -36.05 15.77
CA GLN A 89 9.25 -37.31 15.19
C GLN A 89 10.77 -37.31 14.98
N GLU A 90 11.35 -36.20 14.54
CA GLU A 90 12.77 -36.01 14.26
C GLU A 90 13.61 -35.78 15.54
N GLY A 91 12.94 -35.74 16.70
CA GLY A 91 13.58 -35.59 18.01
C GLY A 91 13.94 -34.15 18.37
N ALA A 92 14.74 -33.99 19.44
CA ALA A 92 14.99 -32.68 20.06
C ALA A 92 15.71 -31.66 19.15
N ALA A 93 16.44 -32.11 18.13
CA ALA A 93 17.10 -31.21 17.17
C ALA A 93 16.09 -30.50 16.24
N ALA A 94 14.89 -31.05 16.08
CA ALA A 94 13.81 -30.48 15.27
C ALA A 94 12.85 -29.60 16.08
N GLY A 95 13.22 -29.20 17.30
CA GLY A 95 12.42 -28.38 18.17
C GLY A 95 11.80 -29.14 19.33
N SER A 96 10.80 -28.51 19.97
CA SER A 96 10.13 -29.13 21.13
C SER A 96 8.63 -28.83 21.08
N ILE A 97 7.83 -29.72 21.69
CA ILE A 97 6.39 -29.51 21.85
C ILE A 97 5.98 -29.77 23.29
N THR A 98 5.13 -28.91 23.82
CA THR A 98 4.59 -29.04 25.17
C THR A 98 3.42 -30.00 25.22
N PRO A 99 3.04 -30.54 26.42
CA PRO A 99 1.82 -31.35 26.57
C PRO A 99 0.54 -30.62 26.13
N ALA A 100 0.54 -29.28 26.08
CA ALA A 100 -0.58 -28.48 25.60
C ALA A 100 -0.57 -28.28 24.06
N GLY A 101 0.37 -28.88 23.32
CA GLY A 101 0.46 -28.76 21.87
C GLY A 101 1.14 -27.48 21.36
N LEU A 102 1.86 -26.73 22.21
CA LEU A 102 2.66 -25.58 21.78
C LEU A 102 4.02 -26.07 21.28
N TYR A 103 4.23 -26.02 19.97
CA TYR A 103 5.49 -26.35 19.30
C TYR A 103 6.40 -25.11 19.27
N LYS A 104 7.71 -25.34 19.50
CA LYS A 104 8.78 -24.34 19.32
C LYS A 104 9.74 -24.82 18.26
N ALA A 105 9.90 -24.03 17.19
CA ALA A 105 10.76 -24.35 16.06
C ALA A 105 12.27 -24.28 16.43
N PRO A 106 13.12 -25.12 15.80
CA PRO A 106 14.58 -25.05 15.93
C PRO A 106 15.16 -23.81 15.25
N ALA A 107 16.46 -23.57 15.45
CA ALA A 107 17.20 -22.50 14.77
C ALA A 107 17.71 -22.91 13.37
N ALA A 108 17.24 -24.01 12.81
CA ALA A 108 17.61 -24.50 11.49
C ALA A 108 16.38 -24.74 10.62
N ALA A 109 16.49 -24.42 9.32
CA ALA A 109 15.44 -24.69 8.35
C ALA A 109 15.35 -26.21 8.08
N MET A 110 14.16 -26.77 8.23
CA MET A 110 13.89 -28.20 8.00
C MET A 110 12.39 -28.49 7.98
N ASP A 111 12.02 -29.64 7.46
CA ASP A 111 10.67 -30.16 7.62
C ASP A 111 10.61 -31.01 8.90
N VAL A 112 9.55 -30.85 9.69
CA VAL A 112 9.36 -31.46 10.99
C VAL A 112 7.96 -32.06 11.05
N HIS A 113 7.84 -33.26 11.63
CA HIS A 113 6.56 -33.92 11.89
C HIS A 113 6.20 -33.82 13.37
N VAL A 114 5.19 -33.02 13.67
CA VAL A 114 4.56 -32.99 14.99
C VAL A 114 3.52 -34.11 15.04
N VAL A 115 3.70 -35.02 15.98
CA VAL A 115 2.85 -36.23 16.14
C VAL A 115 2.02 -36.10 17.40
N VAL A 116 0.72 -36.37 17.26
CA VAL A 116 -0.22 -36.50 18.36
C VAL A 116 -0.70 -37.94 18.45
N THR A 117 -0.69 -38.53 19.65
CA THR A 117 -1.09 -39.94 19.92
C THR A 117 -2.15 -39.97 21.01
N SER A 118 -3.21 -40.76 20.82
CA SER A 118 -4.26 -40.94 21.83
C SER A 118 -3.70 -41.68 23.06
N VAL A 119 -4.05 -41.20 24.26
CA VAL A 119 -3.73 -41.93 25.51
C VAL A 119 -4.63 -43.16 25.64
N ALA A 120 -5.89 -43.10 25.20
CA ALA A 120 -6.85 -44.19 25.27
C ALA A 120 -6.51 -45.35 24.32
N ASP A 121 -5.91 -45.09 23.16
CA ASP A 121 -5.42 -46.10 22.22
C ASP A 121 -4.11 -45.64 21.59
N PRO A 122 -2.95 -46.02 22.13
CA PRO A 122 -1.64 -45.61 21.63
C PRO A 122 -1.30 -46.09 20.21
N SER A 123 -2.11 -47.00 19.63
CA SER A 123 -1.96 -47.36 18.21
C SER A 123 -2.50 -46.31 17.25
N LYS A 124 -3.24 -45.29 17.75
CA LYS A 124 -3.86 -44.21 16.98
C LYS A 124 -3.09 -42.93 17.16
N SER A 125 -2.54 -42.46 16.06
CA SER A 125 -1.79 -41.22 15.99
C SER A 125 -2.12 -40.46 14.71
N SER A 126 -1.81 -39.16 14.70
CA SER A 126 -1.87 -38.29 13.55
C SER A 126 -0.66 -37.38 13.55
N SER A 127 -0.21 -36.94 12.38
CA SER A 127 0.93 -36.02 12.25
C SER A 127 0.60 -34.79 11.45
N ALA A 128 1.24 -33.69 11.81
CA ALA A 128 1.23 -32.42 11.05
C ALA A 128 2.64 -32.14 10.52
N LEU A 129 2.73 -31.71 9.28
CA LEU A 129 3.98 -31.24 8.68
C LEU A 129 4.22 -29.77 9.05
N VAL A 130 5.38 -29.48 9.64
CA VAL A 130 5.85 -28.11 9.92
C VAL A 130 7.06 -27.83 9.04
N THR A 131 6.94 -26.88 8.12
CA THR A 131 8.10 -26.38 7.37
C THR A 131 8.72 -25.21 8.13
N VAL A 132 9.89 -25.41 8.73
CA VAL A 132 10.69 -24.36 9.35
C VAL A 132 11.44 -23.59 8.25
N ARG A 133 11.10 -22.31 8.09
CA ARG A 133 11.57 -21.50 6.96
C ARG A 133 13.06 -21.18 7.07
N ALA A 134 13.73 -21.12 5.91
CA ALA A 134 15.13 -20.67 5.85
C ALA A 134 15.22 -19.15 6.06
N VAL A 135 16.28 -18.70 6.74
CA VAL A 135 16.57 -17.25 6.88
C VAL A 135 16.90 -16.67 5.50
N SER A 136 16.34 -15.52 5.21
CA SER A 136 16.71 -14.68 4.07
C SER A 136 16.86 -13.24 4.49
N VAL A 137 17.73 -12.51 3.78
CA VAL A 137 17.92 -11.06 3.90
C VAL A 137 17.67 -10.44 2.55
N SER A 138 16.98 -9.31 2.49
CA SER A 138 16.80 -8.56 1.27
C SER A 138 16.99 -7.06 1.49
N LEU A 139 17.56 -6.42 0.46
CA LEU A 139 17.70 -4.97 0.28
C LEU A 139 17.27 -4.63 -1.15
N PRO A 140 16.92 -3.36 -1.46
CA PRO A 140 16.89 -2.87 -2.82
C PRO A 140 18.26 -3.12 -3.50
N ALA A 141 18.24 -3.62 -4.75
CA ALA A 141 19.49 -3.92 -5.47
C ALA A 141 20.35 -2.67 -5.69
N THR A 142 19.70 -1.50 -5.86
CA THR A 142 20.34 -0.19 -6.00
C THR A 142 19.61 0.83 -5.14
N ALA A 143 20.36 1.83 -4.65
CA ALA A 143 19.83 2.97 -3.93
C ALA A 143 20.54 4.25 -4.39
N GLY A 144 19.85 5.39 -4.36
CA GLY A 144 20.49 6.70 -4.55
C GLY A 144 20.79 7.34 -3.20
N ALA A 145 21.90 8.08 -3.12
CA ALA A 145 22.21 8.95 -2.01
C ALA A 145 22.77 10.27 -2.52
N ARG A 146 22.50 11.39 -1.83
CA ARG A 146 23.11 12.67 -2.15
C ARG A 146 24.57 12.67 -1.70
N PHE A 147 25.46 13.32 -2.46
CA PHE A 147 26.86 13.58 -2.02
C PHE A 147 26.87 14.26 -0.65
N GLY A 148 27.62 13.68 0.31
CA GLY A 148 27.69 14.18 1.69
C GLY A 148 26.37 14.07 2.49
N GLY A 149 25.33 13.52 1.90
CA GLY A 149 24.02 13.34 2.52
C GLY A 149 23.89 12.03 3.31
N GLN A 150 22.71 11.81 3.87
CA GLN A 150 22.37 10.58 4.55
C GLN A 150 21.31 9.82 3.79
N GLN A 151 21.37 8.48 3.86
CA GLN A 151 20.38 7.56 3.30
C GLN A 151 20.07 6.47 4.31
N GLN A 152 18.79 6.29 4.65
CA GLN A 152 18.35 5.19 5.49
C GLN A 152 18.25 3.90 4.66
N PHE A 153 18.91 2.83 5.12
CA PHE A 153 18.70 1.48 4.64
C PHE A 153 17.87 0.68 5.63
N ILE A 154 16.93 -0.10 5.12
CA ILE A 154 16.09 -1.02 5.89
C ILE A 154 16.23 -2.39 5.27
N ALA A 155 16.84 -3.32 6.01
CA ALA A 155 16.91 -4.72 5.61
C ALA A 155 15.64 -5.47 6.02
N VAL A 156 15.12 -6.31 5.13
CA VAL A 156 14.04 -7.24 5.46
C VAL A 156 14.65 -8.60 5.74
N VAL A 157 14.45 -9.13 6.97
CA VAL A 157 14.90 -10.45 7.39
C VAL A 157 13.67 -11.34 7.58
N GLU A 158 13.61 -12.45 6.84
CA GLU A 158 12.51 -13.42 6.91
C GLU A 158 13.03 -14.79 7.39
N GLY A 159 12.13 -15.69 7.78
CA GLY A 159 12.45 -17.04 8.20
C GLY A 159 13.02 -17.17 9.61
N THR A 160 13.08 -16.10 10.39
CA THR A 160 13.55 -16.11 11.78
C THR A 160 12.86 -15.05 12.62
N VAL A 161 12.78 -15.25 13.95
CA VAL A 161 12.31 -14.24 14.90
C VAL A 161 13.33 -13.14 15.15
N VAL A 162 14.62 -13.39 14.92
CA VAL A 162 15.71 -12.41 15.07
C VAL A 162 15.83 -11.60 13.77
N LYS A 163 15.43 -10.33 13.81
CA LYS A 163 15.38 -9.45 12.65
C LYS A 163 16.63 -8.56 12.51
N ASP A 164 17.56 -8.61 13.45
CA ASP A 164 18.74 -7.79 13.48
C ASP A 164 19.73 -8.15 12.36
N VAL A 165 20.42 -7.13 11.84
CA VAL A 165 21.47 -7.25 10.84
C VAL A 165 22.71 -6.49 11.27
N ASN A 166 23.88 -6.98 10.83
CA ASN A 166 25.13 -6.25 10.88
C ASN A 166 25.34 -5.53 9.55
N TRP A 167 25.57 -4.22 9.60
CA TRP A 167 25.82 -3.38 8.45
C TRP A 167 27.30 -3.25 8.16
N SER A 168 27.65 -3.19 6.87
CA SER A 168 29.02 -2.89 6.43
C SER A 168 29.01 -2.21 5.07
N ILE A 169 30.12 -1.54 4.75
CA ILE A 169 30.40 -0.93 3.44
C ILE A 169 31.61 -1.67 2.86
N GLU A 170 31.48 -2.19 1.63
CA GLU A 170 32.54 -3.03 1.02
C GLU A 170 33.83 -2.23 0.78
N GLU A 171 33.72 -0.95 0.41
CA GLU A 171 34.83 -0.03 0.17
C GLU A 171 35.41 0.58 1.47
N GLY A 172 34.90 0.15 2.63
CA GLY A 172 35.33 0.66 3.93
C GLY A 172 35.08 2.17 4.07
N SER A 173 36.01 2.89 4.70
CA SER A 173 35.85 4.33 4.98
C SER A 173 35.81 5.22 3.73
N ALA A 174 36.31 4.74 2.57
CA ALA A 174 36.19 5.48 1.30
C ALA A 174 34.73 5.54 0.81
N GLY A 175 33.94 4.55 1.13
CA GLY A 175 32.52 4.50 0.80
C GLY A 175 31.60 5.22 1.79
N GLY A 176 32.14 5.93 2.79
CA GLY A 176 31.35 6.61 3.82
C GLY A 176 31.27 5.82 5.13
N THR A 177 30.17 6.02 5.87
CA THR A 177 29.90 5.30 7.13
C THR A 177 28.45 4.81 7.19
N ILE A 178 28.21 3.74 7.95
CA ILE A 178 26.86 3.26 8.22
C ILE A 178 26.72 2.91 9.71
N THR A 179 25.60 3.30 10.31
CA THR A 179 25.29 3.01 11.71
C THR A 179 24.59 1.66 11.85
N ASP A 180 24.51 1.12 13.08
CA ASP A 180 23.76 -0.11 13.40
C ASP A 180 22.26 0.03 13.06
N ALA A 181 21.73 1.26 13.08
CA ALA A 181 20.38 1.56 12.65
C ALA A 181 20.21 1.61 11.12
N GLY A 182 21.27 1.38 10.34
CA GLY A 182 21.24 1.40 8.87
C GLY A 182 21.27 2.81 8.25
N VAL A 183 21.65 3.85 9.01
CA VAL A 183 21.84 5.19 8.45
C VAL A 183 23.22 5.26 7.79
N TYR A 184 23.23 5.28 6.47
CA TYR A 184 24.41 5.48 5.64
C TYR A 184 24.69 6.97 5.49
N SER A 185 25.93 7.39 5.71
CA SER A 185 26.43 8.75 5.44
C SER A 185 27.38 8.69 4.27
N ALA A 186 26.98 9.29 3.15
CA ALA A 186 27.69 9.26 1.90
C ALA A 186 28.93 10.18 1.91
N PRO A 187 30.02 9.84 1.21
CA PRO A 187 31.15 10.74 1.01
C PRO A 187 30.80 11.89 0.05
N MET A 188 31.64 12.90 0.00
CA MET A 188 31.46 14.09 -0.86
C MET A 188 31.79 13.84 -2.34
N SER A 189 32.33 12.66 -2.69
CA SER A 189 32.69 12.30 -4.07
C SER A 189 32.94 10.80 -4.19
N GLY A 190 32.96 10.29 -5.42
CA GLY A 190 33.27 8.89 -5.73
C GLY A 190 31.98 8.07 -5.99
N GLY A 191 32.11 6.76 -5.90
CA GLY A 191 31.04 5.79 -6.13
C GLY A 191 31.12 5.08 -7.48
N PRO A 192 30.26 4.10 -7.73
CA PRO A 192 29.26 3.58 -6.79
C PRO A 192 29.89 2.88 -5.58
N PHE A 193 29.14 2.79 -4.49
CA PHE A 193 29.55 2.10 -3.26
C PHE A 193 28.56 0.97 -2.95
N HIS A 194 28.95 0.06 -2.04
CA HIS A 194 28.16 -1.13 -1.73
C HIS A 194 27.87 -1.23 -0.24
N VAL A 195 26.60 -1.15 0.13
CA VAL A 195 26.10 -1.35 1.50
C VAL A 195 25.58 -2.75 1.64
N THR A 196 26.10 -3.49 2.61
CA THR A 196 25.73 -4.89 2.88
C THR A 196 25.07 -5.02 4.25
N ALA A 197 23.88 -5.67 4.29
CA ALA A 197 23.21 -6.14 5.50
C ALA A 197 23.42 -7.65 5.64
N ARG A 198 23.94 -8.11 6.78
CA ARG A 198 24.16 -9.53 7.10
C ARG A 198 23.33 -9.92 8.30
N SER A 199 22.53 -11.01 8.19
CA SER A 199 21.70 -11.48 9.28
C SER A 199 22.51 -11.85 10.53
N VAL A 200 22.03 -11.45 11.72
CA VAL A 200 22.55 -11.88 13.01
C VAL A 200 22.16 -13.34 13.28
N ALA A 201 20.94 -13.74 12.85
CA ALA A 201 20.45 -15.12 13.04
C ALA A 201 21.23 -16.16 12.21
N ASP A 202 21.58 -15.83 10.97
CA ASP A 202 22.37 -16.67 10.07
C ASP A 202 23.38 -15.79 9.30
N PRO A 203 24.62 -15.67 9.77
CA PRO A 203 25.64 -14.84 9.13
C PRO A 203 26.04 -15.26 7.71
N SER A 204 25.60 -16.45 7.23
CA SER A 204 25.78 -16.83 5.83
C SER A 204 24.84 -16.09 4.88
N LYS A 205 23.78 -15.47 5.41
CA LYS A 205 22.75 -14.74 4.67
C LYS A 205 23.02 -13.24 4.73
N ALA A 206 23.19 -12.66 3.55
CA ALA A 206 23.42 -11.22 3.39
C ALA A 206 22.77 -10.73 2.10
N ALA A 207 22.51 -9.44 2.04
CA ALA A 207 22.10 -8.72 0.84
C ALA A 207 22.94 -7.45 0.70
N THR A 208 23.30 -7.10 -0.55
CA THR A 208 24.09 -5.93 -0.87
C THR A 208 23.30 -5.01 -1.81
N ALA A 209 23.34 -3.71 -1.53
CA ALA A 209 22.80 -2.64 -2.36
C ALA A 209 23.95 -1.83 -2.97
N ALA A 210 23.90 -1.60 -4.29
CA ALA A 210 24.78 -0.61 -4.92
C ALA A 210 24.24 0.80 -4.67
N VAL A 211 25.09 1.70 -4.17
CA VAL A 211 24.73 3.09 -3.86
C VAL A 211 25.28 4.02 -4.94
N VAL A 212 24.39 4.67 -5.68
CA VAL A 212 24.72 5.69 -6.68
C VAL A 212 24.63 7.06 -6.01
N LEU A 213 25.74 7.82 -6.02
CA LEU A 213 25.73 9.18 -5.50
C LEU A 213 25.21 10.18 -6.54
N THR A 214 24.36 11.12 -6.09
CA THR A 214 23.70 12.13 -6.94
C THR A 214 23.78 13.53 -6.31
N ASP A 215 23.64 14.57 -7.13
CA ASP A 215 23.61 15.96 -6.65
C ASP A 215 22.33 16.31 -5.88
N HIS A 216 21.25 15.54 -6.10
CA HIS A 216 19.94 15.74 -5.51
C HIS A 216 19.56 14.59 -4.58
N GLY A 217 18.76 14.88 -3.55
CA GLY A 217 18.29 13.84 -2.64
C GLY A 217 17.44 14.38 -1.49
N PHE A 218 17.14 13.51 -0.53
CA PHE A 218 16.26 13.82 0.58
C PHE A 218 17.06 14.32 1.79
N ARG A 219 16.47 15.29 2.47
CA ARG A 219 16.93 15.79 3.77
C ARG A 219 15.75 15.78 4.76
N MET A 220 15.96 15.21 5.95
CA MET A 220 15.00 15.30 7.05
C MET A 220 14.92 16.74 7.54
N LEU A 221 13.70 17.20 7.87
CA LEU A 221 13.50 18.48 8.54
C LEU A 221 13.79 18.34 10.03
N ASN A 222 14.29 19.42 10.63
CA ASN A 222 14.48 19.52 12.09
C ASN A 222 13.16 19.72 12.84
N SER A 223 12.12 20.19 12.15
CA SER A 223 10.76 20.32 12.67
C SER A 223 9.91 19.12 12.30
N SER A 224 8.90 18.85 13.10
CA SER A 224 7.96 17.75 12.88
C SER A 224 6.56 18.28 12.62
N THR A 225 5.75 17.51 11.86
CA THR A 225 4.30 17.74 11.81
C THR A 225 3.71 17.70 13.23
N LEU A 226 2.69 18.50 13.49
CA LEU A 226 2.06 18.56 14.82
C LEU A 226 1.35 17.25 15.17
N GLU A 227 0.89 16.52 14.15
CA GLU A 227 0.21 15.24 14.32
C GLU A 227 0.59 14.30 13.16
N PRO A 228 1.22 13.13 13.45
CA PRO A 228 1.50 12.12 12.42
C PRO A 228 0.19 11.56 11.87
N ARG A 229 0.05 11.53 10.54
CA ARG A 229 -1.21 11.18 9.87
C ARG A 229 -0.99 10.56 8.49
N TYR A 230 -1.93 9.77 8.01
CA TYR A 230 -1.99 9.28 6.64
C TYR A 230 -3.38 9.58 6.03
N ALA A 231 -3.55 9.37 4.72
CA ALA A 231 -4.77 9.72 3.97
C ALA A 231 -5.20 11.19 4.13
N HIS A 232 -4.24 12.09 4.43
CA HIS A 232 -4.41 13.53 4.49
C HIS A 232 -4.20 14.17 3.11
N THR A 233 -4.41 15.47 3.00
CA THR A 233 -4.03 16.26 1.83
C THR A 233 -2.94 17.25 2.18
N ALA A 234 -2.08 17.58 1.19
CA ALA A 234 -1.06 18.61 1.28
C ALA A 234 -1.13 19.49 0.03
N THR A 235 -1.42 20.79 0.23
CA THR A 235 -1.74 21.73 -0.86
C THR A 235 -0.89 22.99 -0.73
N LEU A 236 -0.10 23.31 -1.77
CA LEU A 236 0.64 24.59 -1.83
C LEU A 236 -0.34 25.74 -1.99
N LEU A 237 -0.24 26.73 -1.13
CA LEU A 237 -1.04 27.94 -1.11
C LEU A 237 -0.36 29.07 -1.88
N PRO A 238 -1.10 30.11 -2.33
CA PRO A 238 -0.52 31.27 -3.02
C PRO A 238 0.51 32.07 -2.20
N ASN A 239 0.44 31.99 -0.87
CA ASN A 239 1.41 32.62 0.03
C ASN A 239 2.69 31.79 0.23
N GLY A 240 2.86 30.68 -0.50
CA GLY A 240 4.01 29.80 -0.46
C GLY A 240 3.98 28.76 0.66
N LYS A 241 3.05 28.82 1.62
CA LYS A 241 2.88 27.81 2.65
C LYS A 241 2.16 26.58 2.12
N VAL A 242 2.29 25.43 2.81
CA VAL A 242 1.57 24.20 2.46
C VAL A 242 0.52 23.91 3.52
N LEU A 243 -0.74 23.83 3.10
CA LEU A 243 -1.84 23.36 3.95
C LEU A 243 -1.84 21.84 4.01
N ILE A 244 -1.74 21.30 5.22
CA ILE A 244 -1.86 19.87 5.53
C ILE A 244 -3.16 19.69 6.32
N ALA A 245 -4.11 18.89 5.79
CA ALA A 245 -5.45 18.82 6.37
C ALA A 245 -6.00 17.42 6.45
N GLY A 246 -6.69 17.08 7.55
CA GLY A 246 -7.39 15.84 7.79
C GLY A 246 -6.49 14.60 7.84
N GLY A 247 -7.06 13.47 7.52
CA GLY A 247 -6.41 12.16 7.54
C GLY A 247 -6.84 11.29 8.70
N ILE A 248 -6.05 10.26 8.94
CA ILE A 248 -6.15 9.35 10.09
C ILE A 248 -4.89 9.55 10.93
N SER A 249 -5.04 9.85 12.20
CA SER A 249 -3.90 9.97 13.12
C SER A 249 -3.20 8.62 13.32
N ILE A 250 -1.94 8.69 13.75
CA ILE A 250 -1.15 7.50 14.08
C ILE A 250 -0.82 7.56 15.58
N ASN A 251 -1.15 6.50 16.31
CA ASN A 251 -0.88 6.35 17.72
C ASN A 251 0.62 6.15 17.98
N VAL A 252 1.06 6.33 19.21
CA VAL A 252 2.46 6.17 19.63
C VAL A 252 3.01 4.76 19.35
N ASP A 253 2.15 3.74 19.36
CA ASP A 253 2.49 2.35 19.04
C ASP A 253 2.52 2.05 17.52
N GLY A 254 2.30 3.07 16.67
CA GLY A 254 2.26 2.95 15.22
C GLY A 254 0.93 2.43 14.65
N SER A 255 -0.06 2.15 15.50
CA SER A 255 -1.40 1.74 15.06
C SER A 255 -2.20 2.92 14.51
N SER A 256 -3.22 2.61 13.69
CA SER A 256 -4.16 3.60 13.18
C SER A 256 -5.00 4.19 14.32
N GLY A 257 -5.03 5.52 14.40
CA GLY A 257 -5.87 6.26 15.34
C GLY A 257 -7.24 6.61 14.76
N ASN A 258 -7.69 7.83 15.01
CA ASN A 258 -9.01 8.33 14.60
C ASN A 258 -8.91 9.19 13.33
N LEU A 259 -10.06 9.35 12.65
CA LEU A 259 -10.22 10.43 11.68
C LEU A 259 -10.00 11.78 12.37
N VAL A 260 -9.26 12.68 11.72
CA VAL A 260 -8.96 14.00 12.26
C VAL A 260 -9.53 15.12 11.39
N ALA A 261 -9.96 16.19 12.06
CA ALA A 261 -10.37 17.45 11.41
C ALA A 261 -9.27 18.51 11.48
N SER A 262 -8.19 18.26 12.23
CA SER A 262 -7.08 19.18 12.40
C SER A 262 -6.39 19.53 11.10
N ALA A 263 -5.89 20.76 11.00
CA ALA A 263 -5.07 21.20 9.90
C ALA A 263 -3.86 22.02 10.41
N GLU A 264 -2.80 22.01 9.63
CA GLU A 264 -1.55 22.70 9.93
C GLU A 264 -0.95 23.30 8.65
N LEU A 265 -0.14 24.32 8.82
CA LEU A 265 0.58 25.01 7.76
C LEU A 265 2.08 24.75 7.91
N PHE A 266 2.70 24.27 6.84
CA PHE A 266 4.16 24.25 6.72
C PHE A 266 4.63 25.55 6.06
N ASP A 267 5.58 26.23 6.67
CA ASP A 267 6.23 27.43 6.13
C ASP A 267 7.63 27.05 5.59
N PRO A 268 7.84 27.09 4.26
CA PRO A 268 9.12 26.72 3.65
C PRO A 268 10.30 27.65 4.00
N ALA A 269 10.02 28.90 4.42
CA ALA A 269 11.06 29.87 4.76
C ALA A 269 11.69 29.58 6.14
N THR A 270 10.87 29.13 7.08
CA THR A 270 11.32 28.77 8.45
C THR A 270 11.41 27.26 8.66
N GLU A 271 10.90 26.48 7.73
CA GLU A 271 10.78 25.02 7.79
C GLU A 271 10.02 24.55 9.05
N THR A 272 8.98 25.28 9.46
CA THR A 272 8.20 24.99 10.66
C THR A 272 6.74 24.68 10.34
N PHE A 273 6.11 23.86 11.22
CA PHE A 273 4.69 23.55 11.17
C PHE A 273 3.95 24.35 12.23
N THR A 274 2.81 24.94 11.87
CA THR A 274 1.94 25.71 12.77
C THR A 274 0.49 25.30 12.58
N ALA A 275 -0.28 25.20 13.67
CA ALA A 275 -1.71 24.88 13.58
C ALA A 275 -2.48 25.99 12.84
N THR A 276 -3.53 25.59 12.13
CA THR A 276 -4.54 26.48 11.54
C THR A 276 -5.94 26.01 11.94
N GLY A 277 -6.99 26.70 11.53
CA GLY A 277 -8.36 26.32 11.85
C GLY A 277 -8.67 24.89 11.40
N PRO A 278 -9.43 24.11 12.19
CA PRO A 278 -9.83 22.76 11.80
C PRO A 278 -10.97 22.76 10.78
N MET A 279 -11.14 21.68 10.04
CA MET A 279 -12.35 21.39 9.26
C MET A 279 -13.57 21.22 10.18
N SER A 280 -14.78 21.40 9.67
CA SER A 280 -16.02 21.19 10.43
C SER A 280 -16.28 19.70 10.72
N SER A 281 -15.70 18.81 9.93
CA SER A 281 -15.80 17.35 10.14
C SER A 281 -14.47 16.65 9.87
N ALA A 282 -14.16 15.64 10.68
CA ALA A 282 -13.00 14.79 10.47
C ALA A 282 -13.17 13.95 9.19
N ARG A 283 -12.11 13.89 8.36
CA ARG A 283 -12.16 13.20 7.06
C ARG A 283 -10.80 12.66 6.63
N ALA A 284 -10.81 11.52 5.93
CA ALA A 284 -9.64 10.92 5.31
C ALA A 284 -9.97 10.41 3.90
N GLY A 285 -8.97 10.36 3.00
CA GLY A 285 -9.22 10.02 1.60
C GLY A 285 -10.10 11.04 0.87
N HIS A 286 -10.13 12.25 1.40
CA HIS A 286 -10.71 13.43 0.76
C HIS A 286 -9.72 14.01 -0.26
N ILE A 287 -10.18 14.93 -1.09
CA ILE A 287 -9.34 15.66 -2.04
C ILE A 287 -9.37 17.16 -1.70
N ALA A 288 -8.21 17.80 -1.79
CA ALA A 288 -8.06 19.24 -1.66
C ALA A 288 -7.59 19.83 -3.00
N THR A 289 -8.31 20.83 -3.49
CA THR A 289 -8.06 21.49 -4.79
C THR A 289 -7.90 22.99 -4.58
N LEU A 290 -6.72 23.53 -4.92
CA LEU A 290 -6.50 24.98 -4.95
C LEU A 290 -7.33 25.60 -6.07
N LEU A 291 -8.17 26.60 -5.72
CA LEU A 291 -9.00 27.33 -6.65
C LEU A 291 -8.27 28.59 -7.17
N ASN A 292 -8.75 29.14 -8.29
CA ASN A 292 -8.15 30.34 -8.92
C ASN A 292 -8.20 31.62 -8.03
N ASN A 293 -9.12 31.65 -7.06
CA ASN A 293 -9.22 32.74 -6.08
C ASN A 293 -8.27 32.57 -4.87
N GLY A 294 -7.45 31.52 -4.86
CA GLY A 294 -6.46 31.25 -3.82
C GLY A 294 -7.00 30.50 -2.60
N THR A 295 -8.28 30.18 -2.56
CA THR A 295 -8.87 29.31 -1.52
C THR A 295 -8.72 27.83 -1.89
N VAL A 296 -8.90 26.90 -0.94
CA VAL A 296 -8.77 25.46 -1.18
C VAL A 296 -10.11 24.76 -0.95
N LEU A 297 -10.67 24.16 -1.99
CA LEU A 297 -11.85 23.32 -1.91
C LEU A 297 -11.46 21.94 -1.37
N VAL A 298 -12.14 21.47 -0.32
CA VAL A 298 -11.98 20.14 0.27
C VAL A 298 -13.27 19.36 0.07
N THR A 299 -13.20 18.19 -0.58
CA THR A 299 -14.36 17.38 -0.94
C THR A 299 -14.25 15.94 -0.45
N GLY A 300 -15.36 15.37 0.02
CA GLY A 300 -15.50 13.96 0.33
C GLY A 300 -14.76 13.50 1.58
N GLY A 301 -14.24 12.30 1.53
CA GLY A 301 -13.70 11.58 2.69
C GLY A 301 -14.73 10.59 3.23
N ARG A 302 -15.43 9.90 2.33
CA ARG A 302 -16.57 8.99 2.56
C ARG A 302 -17.84 9.70 3.05
N ASN A 303 -18.02 10.94 2.66
CA ASN A 303 -19.25 11.70 2.86
C ASN A 303 -19.49 12.62 1.65
N ALA A 304 -20.64 13.31 1.59
CA ALA A 304 -20.98 14.24 0.52
C ALA A 304 -20.62 15.70 0.86
N THR A 305 -20.08 15.98 2.04
CA THR A 305 -19.84 17.35 2.46
C THR A 305 -18.59 17.95 1.79
N ALA A 306 -18.61 19.25 1.60
CA ALA A 306 -17.48 20.03 1.10
C ALA A 306 -17.27 21.29 1.92
N GLU A 307 -16.03 21.73 1.99
CA GLU A 307 -15.60 22.94 2.71
C GLU A 307 -14.57 23.70 1.88
N VAL A 308 -14.48 24.99 2.11
CA VAL A 308 -13.44 25.84 1.50
C VAL A 308 -12.58 26.41 2.61
N TYR A 309 -11.27 26.21 2.50
CA TYR A 309 -10.26 26.84 3.36
C TYR A 309 -9.85 28.17 2.77
N ASP A 310 -9.87 29.22 3.58
CA ASP A 310 -9.37 30.55 3.23
C ASP A 310 -8.03 30.80 3.93
N PRO A 311 -6.91 30.92 3.16
CA PRO A 311 -5.60 31.21 3.74
C PRO A 311 -5.49 32.57 4.44
N ALA A 312 -6.37 33.53 4.14
CA ALA A 312 -6.35 34.84 4.76
C ALA A 312 -6.93 34.83 6.18
N THR A 313 -7.94 34.00 6.42
CA THR A 313 -8.58 33.85 7.74
C THR A 313 -8.03 32.65 8.53
N GLY A 314 -7.41 31.69 7.83
CA GLY A 314 -6.96 30.40 8.40
C GLY A 314 -8.12 29.49 8.78
N GLY A 315 -9.32 29.69 8.24
CA GLY A 315 -10.54 28.97 8.59
C GLY A 315 -11.14 28.16 7.44
N PHE A 316 -11.93 27.12 7.80
CA PHE A 316 -12.75 26.35 6.88
C PHE A 316 -14.21 26.80 6.96
N THR A 317 -14.86 26.96 5.82
CA THR A 317 -16.28 27.31 5.70
C THR A 317 -17.00 26.23 4.90
N PRO A 318 -18.07 25.60 5.43
CA PRO A 318 -18.89 24.67 4.66
C PRO A 318 -19.50 25.34 3.42
N VAL A 319 -19.54 24.60 2.31
CA VAL A 319 -20.19 25.01 1.05
C VAL A 319 -21.28 23.99 0.70
N GLY A 320 -21.89 24.08 -0.48
CA GLY A 320 -22.88 23.13 -0.95
C GLY A 320 -22.35 21.68 -0.89
N ASN A 321 -23.22 20.73 -0.64
CA ASN A 321 -22.84 19.32 -0.64
C ASN A 321 -22.69 18.77 -2.06
N MET A 322 -21.80 17.80 -2.24
CA MET A 322 -21.79 16.97 -3.43
C MET A 322 -23.12 16.23 -3.60
N VAL A 323 -23.47 15.88 -4.82
CA VAL A 323 -24.70 15.12 -5.14
C VAL A 323 -24.63 13.69 -4.57
N ALA A 324 -23.42 13.15 -4.45
CA ALA A 324 -23.18 11.81 -3.89
C ALA A 324 -21.99 11.82 -2.91
N GLU A 325 -22.08 10.98 -1.87
CA GLU A 325 -20.92 10.71 -1.02
C GLU A 325 -19.83 10.00 -1.81
N ARG A 326 -18.58 10.34 -1.55
CA ARG A 326 -17.44 9.70 -2.20
C ARG A 326 -16.13 9.83 -1.41
N GLY A 327 -15.30 8.81 -1.53
CA GLY A 327 -13.88 8.81 -1.16
C GLY A 327 -13.06 8.24 -2.30
N ALA A 328 -11.75 8.43 -2.31
CA ALA A 328 -10.86 7.95 -3.37
C ALA A 328 -11.32 8.35 -4.80
N HIS A 329 -11.97 9.53 -4.89
CA HIS A 329 -12.37 10.19 -6.13
C HIS A 329 -11.23 11.08 -6.64
N THR A 330 -11.41 11.68 -7.82
CA THR A 330 -10.52 12.74 -8.32
C THR A 330 -11.24 14.08 -8.35
N ALA A 331 -10.47 15.16 -8.16
CA ALA A 331 -10.95 16.54 -8.31
C ALA A 331 -9.95 17.32 -9.18
N SER A 332 -10.42 17.85 -10.32
CA SER A 332 -9.60 18.51 -11.33
C SER A 332 -10.07 19.93 -11.56
N LEU A 333 -9.21 20.91 -11.32
CA LEU A 333 -9.48 22.32 -11.64
C LEU A 333 -9.49 22.48 -13.17
N LEU A 334 -10.61 22.93 -13.71
CA LEU A 334 -10.81 23.19 -15.13
C LEU A 334 -10.32 24.59 -15.52
N GLY A 335 -10.09 24.80 -16.81
CA GLY A 335 -9.60 26.09 -17.33
C GLY A 335 -10.54 27.27 -17.08
N ASP A 336 -11.82 27.02 -16.83
CA ASP A 336 -12.83 28.05 -16.48
C ASP A 336 -12.95 28.32 -14.97
N GLY A 337 -12.12 27.67 -14.15
CA GLY A 337 -12.08 27.81 -12.70
C GLY A 337 -13.05 26.93 -11.92
N ARG A 338 -13.90 26.16 -12.60
CA ARG A 338 -14.74 25.12 -11.96
C ARG A 338 -13.92 23.87 -11.66
N VAL A 339 -14.44 22.99 -10.82
CA VAL A 339 -13.75 21.74 -10.45
C VAL A 339 -14.59 20.53 -10.86
N LEU A 340 -14.02 19.66 -11.70
CA LEU A 340 -14.61 18.35 -12.00
C LEU A 340 -14.31 17.39 -10.86
N ILE A 341 -15.36 16.79 -10.31
CA ILE A 341 -15.30 15.70 -9.33
C ILE A 341 -15.75 14.43 -10.04
N ALA A 342 -14.90 13.40 -10.11
CA ALA A 342 -15.20 12.20 -10.88
C ALA A 342 -14.96 10.91 -10.09
N GLY A 343 -15.87 9.96 -10.22
CA GLY A 343 -15.76 8.61 -9.66
C GLY A 343 -15.62 8.57 -8.13
N GLY A 344 -14.78 7.67 -7.67
CA GLY A 344 -14.61 7.36 -6.25
C GLY A 344 -15.48 6.20 -5.81
N GLN A 345 -15.61 6.05 -4.50
CA GLN A 345 -16.41 4.99 -3.87
C GLN A 345 -17.31 5.56 -2.79
N HIS A 346 -18.46 4.95 -2.58
CA HIS A 346 -19.31 5.25 -1.43
C HIS A 346 -19.18 4.18 -0.34
N ALA A 347 -19.64 4.50 0.88
CA ALA A 347 -19.78 3.52 1.94
C ALA A 347 -20.93 2.54 1.59
N GLY A 348 -20.66 1.25 1.65
CA GLY A 348 -21.65 0.21 1.47
C GLY A 348 -22.05 -0.43 2.80
N PRO A 349 -22.99 -1.36 2.78
CA PRO A 349 -23.40 -2.09 3.98
C PRO A 349 -22.27 -2.90 4.62
N ASP A 350 -21.26 -3.29 3.80
CA ASP A 350 -20.11 -4.04 4.26
C ASP A 350 -18.93 -3.09 4.45
N ALA A 351 -18.41 -3.01 5.67
CA ALA A 351 -17.33 -2.09 6.05
C ALA A 351 -16.02 -2.26 5.25
N PHE A 352 -15.89 -3.37 4.53
CA PHE A 352 -14.67 -3.76 3.80
C PHE A 352 -14.84 -3.76 2.27
N ALA A 353 -16.07 -3.69 1.75
CA ALA A 353 -16.29 -3.70 0.32
C ALA A 353 -16.10 -2.32 -0.30
N ILE A 354 -15.44 -2.29 -1.47
CA ILE A 354 -15.28 -1.11 -2.30
C ILE A 354 -16.48 -1.03 -3.25
N TYR A 355 -17.21 0.08 -3.22
CA TYR A 355 -18.37 0.34 -4.10
C TYR A 355 -18.06 1.50 -5.04
N PRO A 356 -17.30 1.28 -6.12
CA PRO A 356 -16.95 2.34 -7.06
C PRO A 356 -18.18 2.89 -7.78
N VAL A 357 -18.13 4.18 -8.10
CA VAL A 357 -19.18 4.88 -8.84
C VAL A 357 -18.64 5.43 -10.17
N ALA A 358 -19.56 5.57 -11.15
CA ALA A 358 -19.27 6.23 -12.42
C ALA A 358 -19.68 7.70 -12.43
N THR A 359 -20.40 8.15 -11.41
CA THR A 359 -20.98 9.50 -11.38
C THR A 359 -19.92 10.58 -11.32
N ALA A 360 -20.20 11.69 -12.01
CA ALA A 360 -19.37 12.89 -11.96
C ALA A 360 -20.22 14.14 -11.74
N GLU A 361 -19.60 15.18 -11.19
CA GLU A 361 -20.22 16.47 -10.90
C GLU A 361 -19.21 17.60 -11.02
N ILE A 362 -19.70 18.81 -11.23
CA ILE A 362 -18.89 20.02 -11.29
C ILE A 362 -19.23 20.90 -10.10
N TYR A 363 -18.21 21.33 -9.37
CA TYR A 363 -18.30 22.42 -8.41
C TYR A 363 -18.05 23.77 -9.09
N ASP A 364 -18.96 24.71 -8.85
CA ASP A 364 -18.82 26.11 -9.28
C ASP A 364 -18.45 26.98 -8.06
N PRO A 365 -17.25 27.56 -8.01
CA PRO A 365 -16.84 28.37 -6.87
C PRO A 365 -17.60 29.70 -6.75
N THR A 366 -18.26 30.17 -7.82
CA THR A 366 -19.04 31.41 -7.79
C THR A 366 -20.37 31.23 -7.06
N THR A 367 -21.04 30.12 -7.31
CA THR A 367 -22.31 29.76 -6.66
C THR A 367 -22.13 28.86 -5.43
N GLN A 368 -20.94 28.30 -5.25
CA GLN A 368 -20.60 27.33 -4.21
C GLN A 368 -21.49 26.08 -4.24
N THR A 369 -21.90 25.65 -5.43
CA THR A 369 -22.80 24.51 -5.63
C THR A 369 -22.21 23.43 -6.50
N PHE A 370 -22.70 22.18 -6.32
CA PHE A 370 -22.35 21.05 -7.15
C PHE A 370 -23.49 20.73 -8.13
N THR A 371 -23.13 20.43 -9.36
CA THR A 371 -24.07 20.04 -10.41
C THR A 371 -23.62 18.75 -11.07
N ARG A 372 -24.49 17.74 -11.13
CA ARG A 372 -24.22 16.48 -11.84
C ARG A 372 -23.97 16.75 -13.33
N VAL A 373 -22.99 16.02 -13.89
CA VAL A 373 -22.68 15.97 -15.32
C VAL A 373 -22.82 14.54 -15.83
N GLY A 374 -22.46 14.27 -17.10
CA GLY A 374 -22.48 12.94 -17.67
C GLY A 374 -21.61 11.96 -16.85
N ASP A 375 -22.06 10.71 -16.76
CA ASP A 375 -21.32 9.66 -16.04
C ASP A 375 -20.10 9.19 -16.85
N MET A 376 -19.07 8.72 -16.16
CA MET A 376 -17.94 8.02 -16.79
C MET A 376 -18.44 6.71 -17.43
N PRO A 377 -17.80 6.24 -18.51
CA PRO A 377 -18.12 4.94 -19.14
C PRO A 377 -17.99 3.76 -18.17
N ASN A 378 -17.05 3.84 -17.22
CA ASN A 378 -16.78 2.80 -16.23
C ASN A 378 -16.81 3.39 -14.83
N LYS A 379 -17.25 2.59 -13.86
CA LYS A 379 -17.07 2.91 -12.43
C LYS A 379 -15.58 2.86 -12.10
N ALA A 380 -15.09 3.81 -11.30
CA ALA A 380 -13.69 3.81 -10.89
C ALA A 380 -13.48 4.46 -9.52
N ALA A 381 -12.65 3.82 -8.68
CA ALA A 381 -12.09 4.37 -7.45
C ALA A 381 -10.56 4.22 -7.48
N SER A 382 -9.81 5.09 -6.78
CA SER A 382 -8.34 5.10 -6.83
C SER A 382 -7.76 5.13 -8.25
N HIS A 383 -8.51 5.75 -9.16
CA HIS A 383 -8.10 6.09 -10.52
C HIS A 383 -7.34 7.41 -10.51
N THR A 384 -6.75 7.78 -11.64
CA THR A 384 -6.14 9.10 -11.81
C THR A 384 -6.94 9.99 -12.75
N ALA A 385 -6.82 11.31 -12.58
CA ALA A 385 -7.35 12.31 -13.50
C ALA A 385 -6.26 13.36 -13.79
N SER A 386 -6.03 13.62 -15.07
CA SER A 386 -5.03 14.57 -15.55
C SER A 386 -5.67 15.59 -16.49
N VAL A 387 -5.54 16.86 -16.14
CA VAL A 387 -5.95 17.95 -17.05
C VAL A 387 -4.94 18.04 -18.19
N LEU A 388 -5.42 17.92 -19.42
CA LEU A 388 -4.64 18.03 -20.65
C LEU A 388 -4.50 19.51 -21.06
N LEU A 389 -3.50 19.83 -21.89
CA LEU A 389 -3.22 21.23 -22.28
C LEU A 389 -4.40 21.90 -22.99
N GLU A 390 -5.21 21.14 -23.74
CA GLU A 390 -6.41 21.63 -24.37
C GLU A 390 -7.63 21.74 -23.44
N GLY A 391 -7.44 21.49 -22.12
CA GLY A 391 -8.46 21.65 -21.08
C GLY A 391 -9.39 20.47 -20.86
N ARG A 392 -9.32 19.40 -21.66
CA ARG A 392 -10.01 18.12 -21.38
C ARG A 392 -9.35 17.40 -20.21
N VAL A 393 -10.04 16.43 -19.62
CA VAL A 393 -9.51 15.66 -18.49
C VAL A 393 -9.45 14.18 -18.84
N LEU A 394 -8.25 13.60 -18.84
CA LEU A 394 -8.04 12.16 -18.91
C LEU A 394 -8.29 11.53 -17.54
N VAL A 395 -9.19 10.56 -17.48
CA VAL A 395 -9.45 9.70 -16.32
C VAL A 395 -9.01 8.28 -16.68
N ALA A 396 -8.18 7.63 -15.86
CA ALA A 396 -7.57 6.36 -16.25
C ALA A 396 -7.45 5.36 -15.09
N GLY A 397 -7.74 4.09 -15.38
CA GLY A 397 -7.56 2.94 -14.49
C GLY A 397 -8.46 2.95 -13.25
N GLY A 398 -7.98 2.36 -12.16
CA GLY A 398 -8.66 2.27 -10.87
C GLY A 398 -9.34 0.94 -10.60
N TYR A 399 -10.04 0.84 -9.48
CA TYR A 399 -10.86 -0.31 -9.09
C TYR A 399 -12.28 -0.16 -9.65
N SER A 400 -12.81 -1.23 -10.24
CA SER A 400 -14.17 -1.28 -10.82
C SER A 400 -15.22 -1.86 -9.86
N GLY A 401 -14.79 -2.56 -8.81
CA GLY A 401 -15.66 -3.27 -7.87
C GLY A 401 -16.30 -4.53 -8.46
N SER A 402 -15.80 -5.01 -9.58
CA SER A 402 -16.20 -6.27 -10.25
C SER A 402 -14.95 -7.00 -10.72
N CYS A 403 -15.06 -8.28 -10.98
CA CYS A 403 -13.98 -9.12 -11.47
C CYS A 403 -13.52 -8.78 -12.91
N PRO A 404 -12.20 -8.59 -13.18
CA PRO A 404 -11.13 -8.39 -12.21
C PRO A 404 -11.28 -7.05 -11.46
N GLY A 405 -10.78 -6.94 -10.22
CA GLY A 405 -10.95 -5.74 -9.37
C GLY A 405 -10.39 -4.46 -9.99
N THR A 406 -9.23 -4.54 -10.63
CA THR A 406 -8.58 -3.43 -11.36
C THR A 406 -8.98 -3.39 -12.83
N GLN A 407 -8.95 -2.20 -13.43
CA GLN A 407 -9.31 -1.98 -14.83
C GLN A 407 -8.23 -1.19 -15.60
N ASP A 408 -8.23 -1.38 -16.93
CA ASP A 408 -7.42 -0.63 -17.89
C ASP A 408 -8.19 0.50 -18.59
N GLY A 409 -9.50 0.63 -18.31
CA GLY A 409 -10.36 1.61 -18.95
C GLY A 409 -9.89 3.05 -18.72
N ALA A 410 -10.02 3.87 -19.76
CA ALA A 410 -9.84 5.31 -19.67
C ALA A 410 -11.01 6.06 -20.28
N ALA A 411 -11.22 7.29 -19.83
CA ALA A 411 -12.24 8.20 -20.32
C ALA A 411 -11.67 9.61 -20.48
N ILE A 412 -12.20 10.36 -21.42
CA ILE A 412 -11.89 11.78 -21.63
C ILE A 412 -13.14 12.60 -21.30
N PHE A 413 -13.03 13.48 -20.33
CA PHE A 413 -14.06 14.48 -20.04
C PHE A 413 -13.84 15.73 -20.87
N ASP A 414 -14.89 16.20 -21.53
CA ASP A 414 -14.91 17.45 -22.26
C ASP A 414 -15.72 18.50 -21.45
N PRO A 415 -15.08 19.57 -20.94
CA PRO A 415 -15.76 20.61 -20.18
C PRO A 415 -16.82 21.40 -20.97
N ALA A 416 -16.71 21.46 -22.29
CA ALA A 416 -17.66 22.20 -23.14
C ALA A 416 -18.99 21.43 -23.27
N SER A 417 -18.93 20.13 -23.54
CA SER A 417 -20.12 19.27 -23.63
C SER A 417 -20.56 18.75 -22.27
N LYS A 418 -19.73 18.88 -21.22
CA LYS A 418 -19.94 18.31 -19.87
C LYS A 418 -20.19 16.80 -19.88
N SER A 419 -19.53 16.08 -20.78
CA SER A 419 -19.71 14.64 -20.97
C SER A 419 -18.40 13.90 -21.12
N PHE A 420 -18.45 12.58 -20.88
CA PHE A 420 -17.33 11.69 -21.08
C PHE A 420 -17.44 10.94 -22.41
N SER A 421 -16.30 10.71 -23.02
CA SER A 421 -16.11 9.75 -24.11
C SER A 421 -15.10 8.68 -23.68
N ALA A 422 -15.14 7.51 -24.33
CA ALA A 422 -14.11 6.49 -24.09
C ALA A 422 -12.74 7.00 -24.56
N GLY A 423 -11.72 6.81 -23.73
CA GLY A 423 -10.32 7.02 -24.05
C GLY A 423 -9.62 5.72 -24.50
N ALA A 424 -8.36 5.82 -24.91
CA ALA A 424 -7.54 4.64 -25.16
C ALA A 424 -7.25 3.91 -23.84
N SER A 425 -7.49 2.59 -23.80
CA SER A 425 -7.20 1.76 -22.64
C SER A 425 -5.71 1.74 -22.30
N LEU A 426 -5.39 1.70 -21.01
CA LEU A 426 -4.03 1.51 -20.51
C LEU A 426 -3.45 0.17 -21.02
N PRO A 427 -2.15 0.08 -21.27
CA PRO A 427 -1.50 -1.18 -21.66
C PRO A 427 -1.62 -2.32 -20.62
N GLY A 428 -2.05 -2.00 -19.40
CA GLY A 428 -2.33 -2.97 -18.34
C GLY A 428 -3.23 -2.36 -17.28
N ALA A 429 -4.16 -3.17 -16.75
CA ALA A 429 -5.08 -2.76 -15.69
C ALA A 429 -4.32 -2.41 -14.41
N ARG A 430 -4.58 -1.22 -13.86
CA ARG A 430 -3.87 -0.72 -12.67
C ARG A 430 -4.70 0.26 -11.86
N ALA A 431 -4.53 0.19 -10.55
CA ALA A 431 -5.05 1.16 -9.59
C ALA A 431 -3.91 1.69 -8.72
N GLU A 432 -4.14 2.81 -8.01
CA GLU A 432 -3.14 3.40 -7.09
C GLU A 432 -1.81 3.75 -7.79
N HIS A 433 -1.86 3.93 -9.10
CA HIS A 433 -0.80 4.48 -9.93
C HIS A 433 -0.80 6.01 -9.83
N THR A 434 0.27 6.64 -10.31
CA THR A 434 0.32 8.10 -10.46
C THR A 434 0.18 8.49 -11.93
N ALA A 435 -0.44 9.66 -12.17
CA ALA A 435 -0.48 10.29 -13.48
C ALA A 435 -0.01 11.75 -13.35
N THR A 436 1.01 12.12 -14.11
CA THR A 436 1.63 13.45 -14.07
C THR A 436 1.64 14.06 -15.45
N THR A 437 0.94 15.19 -15.63
CA THR A 437 0.99 15.97 -16.88
C THR A 437 2.37 16.62 -17.01
N LEU A 438 3.06 16.32 -18.11
CA LEU A 438 4.38 16.85 -18.45
C LEU A 438 4.26 18.26 -19.06
N ASN A 439 5.37 19.00 -19.14
CA ASN A 439 5.38 20.34 -19.71
C ASN A 439 4.99 20.40 -21.21
N ASP A 440 5.13 19.28 -21.93
CA ASP A 440 4.73 19.15 -23.33
C ASP A 440 3.29 18.65 -23.52
N GLY A 441 2.56 18.44 -22.43
CA GLY A 441 1.15 18.03 -22.40
C GLY A 441 0.91 16.52 -22.44
N ARG A 442 1.96 15.72 -22.63
CA ARG A 442 1.87 14.26 -22.43
C ARG A 442 1.64 13.94 -20.96
N VAL A 443 1.18 12.73 -20.66
CA VAL A 443 0.92 12.29 -19.28
C VAL A 443 1.74 11.06 -18.96
N LEU A 444 2.64 11.16 -17.97
CA LEU A 444 3.36 10.01 -17.41
C LEU A 444 2.42 9.27 -16.47
N ILE A 445 2.21 7.98 -16.73
CA ILE A 445 1.46 7.06 -15.86
C ILE A 445 2.43 6.03 -15.33
N ALA A 446 2.67 6.02 -14.01
CA ALA A 446 3.73 5.23 -13.39
C ALA A 446 3.20 4.29 -12.30
N GLY A 447 3.74 3.07 -12.27
CA GLY A 447 3.48 2.08 -11.23
C GLY A 447 2.01 1.65 -11.14
N GLY A 448 1.57 1.45 -9.90
CA GLY A 448 0.26 0.94 -9.55
C GLY A 448 0.24 -0.56 -9.27
N ALA A 449 -0.90 -1.06 -8.83
CA ALA A 449 -1.13 -2.47 -8.60
C ALA A 449 -2.20 -3.01 -9.55
N PHE A 450 -2.00 -4.24 -9.98
CA PHE A 450 -3.04 -5.09 -10.54
C PHE A 450 -3.54 -6.02 -9.44
N GLU A 451 -4.86 -6.10 -9.27
CA GLU A 451 -5.51 -7.02 -8.35
C GLU A 451 -6.63 -7.74 -9.09
N ASP A 452 -6.58 -9.07 -9.07
CA ASP A 452 -7.64 -9.95 -9.55
C ASP A 452 -8.36 -10.55 -8.35
N ASP A 453 -9.44 -9.90 -7.92
CA ASP A 453 -10.26 -10.32 -6.78
C ASP A 453 -10.92 -11.69 -7.00
N CYS A 454 -10.97 -12.19 -8.25
CA CYS A 454 -11.56 -13.47 -8.60
C CYS A 454 -10.64 -14.65 -8.35
N ASN A 455 -9.35 -14.47 -8.61
CA ASN A 455 -8.33 -15.51 -8.51
C ASN A 455 -7.36 -15.28 -7.34
N LEU A 456 -7.52 -14.17 -6.59
CA LEU A 456 -6.61 -13.73 -5.53
C LEU A 456 -5.16 -13.56 -6.02
N ASP A 457 -5.00 -13.26 -7.30
CA ASP A 457 -3.71 -12.97 -7.92
C ASP A 457 -3.52 -11.45 -8.01
N GLY A 458 -2.28 -11.00 -7.84
CA GLY A 458 -1.95 -9.59 -7.95
C GLY A 458 -0.45 -9.37 -8.13
N PHE A 459 -0.10 -8.23 -8.70
CA PHE A 459 1.30 -7.79 -8.79
C PHE A 459 1.39 -6.27 -8.81
N ILE A 460 2.56 -5.76 -8.47
CA ILE A 460 2.86 -4.34 -8.46
C ILE A 460 3.72 -4.03 -9.70
N TYR A 461 3.37 -2.97 -10.42
CA TYR A 461 4.10 -2.54 -11.60
C TYR A 461 5.41 -1.83 -11.24
N ASP A 462 6.51 -2.26 -11.87
CA ASP A 462 7.79 -1.55 -11.92
C ASP A 462 7.93 -0.73 -13.22
N THR A 463 6.85 -0.56 -13.96
CA THR A 463 6.84 0.10 -15.27
C THR A 463 5.98 1.36 -15.28
N ALA A 464 6.31 2.27 -16.19
CA ALA A 464 5.52 3.45 -16.53
C ALA A 464 5.31 3.53 -18.05
N VAL A 465 4.24 4.23 -18.44
CA VAL A 465 3.92 4.57 -19.84
C VAL A 465 3.64 6.06 -19.96
N VAL A 466 3.84 6.62 -21.14
CA VAL A 466 3.51 8.01 -21.44
C VAL A 466 2.33 8.03 -22.40
N PHE A 467 1.23 8.65 -22.00
CA PHE A 467 0.09 8.92 -22.85
C PHE A 467 0.32 10.19 -23.68
N ASP A 468 0.11 10.10 -24.98
CA ASP A 468 0.13 11.24 -25.90
C ASP A 468 -1.30 11.61 -26.30
N PRO A 469 -1.81 12.77 -25.84
CA PRO A 469 -3.17 13.20 -26.16
C PRO A 469 -3.38 13.51 -27.66
N ALA A 470 -2.33 13.87 -28.40
CA ALA A 470 -2.44 14.20 -29.83
C ALA A 470 -2.72 12.95 -30.69
N THR A 471 -2.15 11.83 -30.31
CA THR A 471 -2.31 10.53 -31.00
C THR A 471 -3.28 9.60 -30.30
N SER A 472 -3.72 9.95 -29.07
CA SER A 472 -4.52 9.11 -28.19
C SER A 472 -3.89 7.71 -28.00
N SER A 473 -2.57 7.64 -27.81
CA SER A 473 -1.82 6.39 -27.70
C SER A 473 -0.83 6.42 -26.54
N TYR A 474 -0.36 5.23 -26.13
CA TYR A 474 0.64 5.06 -25.08
C TYR A 474 2.00 4.69 -25.68
N SER A 475 3.07 5.20 -25.06
CA SER A 475 4.44 4.77 -25.35
C SER A 475 4.68 3.31 -24.96
N PRO A 476 5.75 2.67 -25.45
CA PRO A 476 6.26 1.45 -24.84
C PRO A 476 6.59 1.67 -23.37
N GLU A 477 6.45 0.60 -22.58
CA GLU A 477 6.76 0.62 -21.15
C GLU A 477 8.21 1.02 -20.87
N LYS A 478 8.39 1.79 -19.79
CA LYS A 478 9.68 2.23 -19.25
C LYS A 478 9.82 1.69 -17.84
N LYS A 479 11.00 1.17 -17.51
CA LYS A 479 11.25 0.48 -16.25
C LYS A 479 11.76 1.45 -15.18
N MET A 480 11.17 1.42 -14.00
CA MET A 480 11.64 2.07 -12.77
C MET A 480 12.61 1.14 -12.02
N SER A 481 13.31 1.66 -11.01
CA SER A 481 14.25 0.89 -10.18
C SER A 481 13.57 -0.20 -9.35
N GLU A 482 12.29 -0.02 -8.99
CA GLU A 482 11.50 -0.97 -8.21
C GLU A 482 10.01 -0.90 -8.55
N PRO A 483 9.23 -1.97 -8.28
CA PRO A 483 7.76 -1.93 -8.35
C PRO A 483 7.21 -1.05 -7.23
N ARG A 484 6.16 -0.24 -7.54
CA ARG A 484 5.56 0.69 -6.58
C ARG A 484 4.10 1.01 -6.82
N TYR A 485 3.35 1.13 -5.74
CA TYR A 485 1.96 1.60 -5.70
C TYR A 485 1.80 2.55 -4.50
N GLN A 486 0.72 3.35 -4.45
CA GLN A 486 0.53 4.39 -3.42
C GLN A 486 1.78 5.28 -3.24
N HIS A 487 2.56 5.39 -4.30
CA HIS A 487 3.75 6.22 -4.37
C HIS A 487 3.37 7.65 -4.76
N SER A 488 4.33 8.57 -4.73
CA SER A 488 4.13 9.93 -5.23
C SER A 488 4.89 10.16 -6.53
N ALA A 489 4.34 11.02 -7.39
CA ALA A 489 5.03 11.53 -8.58
C ALA A 489 4.84 13.05 -8.65
N THR A 490 5.93 13.79 -8.84
CA THR A 490 5.95 15.25 -8.79
C THR A 490 6.75 15.80 -9.97
N LEU A 491 6.12 16.64 -10.79
CA LEU A 491 6.81 17.38 -11.84
C LEU A 491 7.69 18.46 -11.22
N LEU A 492 8.99 18.39 -11.46
CA LEU A 492 10.00 19.35 -10.99
C LEU A 492 10.09 20.57 -11.91
N LEU A 493 10.81 21.62 -11.46
CA LEU A 493 10.99 22.84 -12.26
C LEU A 493 11.83 22.61 -13.53
N ASP A 494 12.74 21.62 -13.52
CA ASP A 494 13.56 21.22 -14.68
C ASP A 494 12.78 20.39 -15.71
N GLY A 495 11.51 20.10 -15.45
CA GLY A 495 10.63 19.30 -16.30
C GLY A 495 10.72 17.80 -16.12
N LYS A 496 11.60 17.29 -15.26
CA LYS A 496 11.64 15.88 -14.89
C LYS A 496 10.54 15.55 -13.89
N VAL A 497 10.20 14.26 -13.77
CA VAL A 497 9.23 13.80 -12.78
C VAL A 497 9.95 12.97 -11.72
N LEU A 498 9.90 13.45 -10.48
CA LEU A 498 10.37 12.71 -9.30
C LEU A 498 9.30 11.69 -8.89
N VAL A 499 9.63 10.40 -8.95
CA VAL A 499 8.76 9.28 -8.58
C VAL A 499 9.33 8.59 -7.35
N VAL A 500 8.59 8.59 -6.23
CA VAL A 500 9.11 8.20 -4.90
C VAL A 500 8.28 7.07 -4.30
N GLY A 501 8.90 5.92 -4.14
CA GLY A 501 8.48 4.76 -3.38
C GLY A 501 9.38 4.52 -2.16
N SER A 502 9.88 3.31 -1.94
CA SER A 502 10.97 3.05 -0.98
C SER A 502 12.30 3.58 -1.49
N THR A 503 12.46 3.66 -2.81
CA THR A 503 13.53 4.39 -3.51
C THR A 503 12.96 5.58 -4.28
N ALA A 504 13.81 6.34 -4.97
CA ALA A 504 13.39 7.46 -5.81
C ALA A 504 14.02 7.37 -7.20
N ASP A 505 13.20 7.65 -8.21
CA ASP A 505 13.60 7.74 -9.61
C ASP A 505 13.24 9.11 -10.19
N LEU A 506 14.06 9.61 -11.09
CA LEU A 506 13.78 10.75 -11.94
C LEU A 506 13.44 10.28 -13.35
N PHE A 507 12.22 10.54 -13.81
CA PHE A 507 11.86 10.37 -15.21
C PHE A 507 12.24 11.62 -16.00
N ASP A 508 13.01 11.44 -17.06
CA ASP A 508 13.35 12.50 -18.01
C ASP A 508 12.50 12.38 -19.27
N PRO A 509 11.57 13.33 -19.51
CA PRO A 509 10.71 13.29 -20.70
C PRO A 509 11.44 13.42 -22.02
N ALA A 510 12.64 14.03 -22.03
CA ALA A 510 13.44 14.23 -23.25
C ALA A 510 14.06 12.91 -23.73
N THR A 511 14.55 12.08 -22.81
CA THR A 511 15.12 10.76 -23.11
C THR A 511 14.12 9.63 -22.95
N SER A 512 12.94 9.90 -22.37
CA SER A 512 11.93 8.92 -21.99
C SER A 512 12.52 7.76 -21.17
N SER A 513 13.36 8.06 -20.18
CA SER A 513 14.04 7.08 -19.34
C SER A 513 14.02 7.48 -17.87
N PHE A 514 14.19 6.49 -16.99
CA PHE A 514 14.36 6.69 -15.55
C PHE A 514 15.84 6.63 -15.18
N ALA A 515 16.21 7.48 -14.23
CA ALA A 515 17.49 7.43 -13.54
C ALA A 515 17.22 7.45 -12.03
N ILE A 516 17.99 6.66 -11.27
CA ILE A 516 17.91 6.66 -9.80
C ILE A 516 18.41 7.99 -9.24
N THR A 517 17.81 8.48 -8.16
CA THR A 517 18.25 9.66 -7.42
C THR A 517 18.36 9.33 -5.92
N GLY A 518 18.81 10.29 -5.10
CA GLY A 518 18.83 10.11 -3.65
C GLY A 518 17.44 9.70 -3.14
N GLY A 519 17.37 8.62 -2.37
CA GLY A 519 16.11 8.06 -1.86
C GLY A 519 15.66 8.70 -0.55
N PRO A 520 14.38 8.47 -0.13
CA PRO A 520 13.87 8.98 1.15
C PRO A 520 14.56 8.29 2.34
N ASN A 521 14.80 9.05 3.40
CA ASN A 521 15.36 8.53 4.67
C ASN A 521 14.29 7.87 5.54
N VAL A 522 13.01 8.18 5.29
CA VAL A 522 11.88 7.67 6.05
C VAL A 522 10.93 6.91 5.14
N ASN A 523 10.71 5.64 5.46
CA ASN A 523 9.68 4.87 4.78
C ASN A 523 8.30 5.34 5.27
N ARG A 524 7.45 5.79 4.32
CA ARG A 524 6.11 6.33 4.62
C ARG A 524 5.08 5.56 3.83
N ALA A 525 4.08 5.05 4.52
CA ALA A 525 2.83 4.68 3.88
C ALA A 525 2.04 5.96 3.52
N ASP A 526 1.38 5.96 2.36
CA ASP A 526 0.51 7.05 1.91
C ASP A 526 1.16 8.45 1.99
N ARG A 527 2.38 8.57 1.44
CA ARG A 527 3.12 9.83 1.40
C ARG A 527 2.44 10.88 0.53
N ARG A 528 2.50 12.13 0.98
CA ARG A 528 2.11 13.28 0.18
C ARG A 528 3.34 14.06 -0.21
N ALA A 529 3.50 14.31 -1.51
CA ALA A 529 4.57 15.10 -2.09
C ALA A 529 3.99 16.42 -2.59
N THR A 530 4.55 17.53 -2.13
CA THR A 530 4.11 18.87 -2.53
C THR A 530 5.30 19.67 -3.01
N ARG A 531 5.33 20.01 -4.32
CA ARG A 531 6.36 20.91 -4.86
C ARG A 531 6.14 22.30 -4.33
N LEU A 532 7.17 22.87 -3.71
CA LEU A 532 7.23 24.23 -3.19
C LEU A 532 7.48 25.23 -4.32
N ALA A 533 7.28 26.51 -4.05
CA ALA A 533 7.49 27.58 -5.03
C ALA A 533 8.96 27.72 -5.47
N ASP A 534 9.91 27.34 -4.62
CA ASP A 534 11.35 27.34 -4.89
C ASP A 534 11.87 26.09 -5.62
N GLY A 535 10.98 25.12 -5.90
CA GLY A 535 11.28 23.90 -6.62
C GLY A 535 11.56 22.69 -5.73
N ARG A 536 11.86 22.89 -4.44
CA ARG A 536 11.97 21.79 -3.47
C ARG A 536 10.65 21.03 -3.38
N VAL A 537 10.71 19.77 -2.92
CA VAL A 537 9.49 18.96 -2.72
C VAL A 537 9.38 18.53 -1.26
N LEU A 538 8.31 18.96 -0.60
CA LEU A 538 7.98 18.56 0.77
C LEU A 538 7.31 17.18 0.77
N PHE A 539 7.75 16.31 1.67
CA PHE A 539 7.17 14.99 1.92
C PHE A 539 6.62 14.89 3.34
N THR A 540 5.32 14.57 3.44
CA THR A 540 4.61 14.32 4.70
C THR A 540 3.89 12.97 4.65
N GLY A 541 3.50 12.41 5.79
CA GLY A 541 2.71 11.17 5.88
C GLY A 541 3.23 10.19 6.91
N SER A 542 2.38 9.38 7.45
CA SER A 542 2.53 8.27 8.42
C SER A 542 3.54 8.44 9.57
N THR A 543 4.34 9.47 9.60
CA THR A 543 5.28 9.82 10.69
C THR A 543 5.25 11.32 10.94
N ALA A 544 5.67 11.74 12.16
CA ALA A 544 5.82 13.17 12.47
C ALA A 544 7.00 13.82 11.71
N VAL A 545 8.03 13.04 11.36
CA VAL A 545 9.19 13.55 10.62
C VAL A 545 8.80 13.87 9.20
N ALA A 546 9.07 15.07 8.73
CA ALA A 546 8.93 15.46 7.34
C ALA A 546 10.28 15.51 6.63
N GLU A 547 10.29 15.43 5.31
CA GLU A 547 11.50 15.50 4.49
C GLU A 547 11.32 16.47 3.33
N ILE A 548 12.43 17.02 2.87
CA ILE A 548 12.50 17.81 1.63
C ILE A 548 13.45 17.10 0.66
N TYR A 549 13.01 16.97 -0.59
CA TYR A 549 13.87 16.69 -1.73
C TYR A 549 14.36 18.01 -2.32
N GLU A 550 15.67 18.14 -2.51
CA GLU A 550 16.36 19.34 -3.01
C GLU A 550 17.49 19.00 -3.99
#